data_9baf71fa0504eaea1ffa50242e7cac06
#
_entry.id   9baf71fa0504eaea1ffa50242e7cac06
#
_cell.length_a   1.000
_cell.length_b   1.000
_cell.length_c   1.000
_cell.angle_alpha   90.00
_cell.angle_beta   90.00
_cell.angle_gamma   90.00
#
_symmetry.space_group_name_H-M   'P 1'
#
loop_
_entity.id
_entity.type
_entity.pdbx_description
1 polymer ?
#
loop_
_entity_poly.entity_id
_entity_poly.type
_entity_poly.pdbx_seq_one_letter_code
_entity_poly.pdbx_strand_id
1 'polypeptide(L)'
;LTIGSGSFIPGFEEQLIGAEIGKETEVNVTFPEDYHAKDLAGKAAVFKCTVHEIKAKELPELDDEFVSDVSDTSETVDAYKAEVKAKIKERKENEGKQKREDQSVEQAVANAQIDIPEPMIDLQARQMADDFARRIMQQGMSLEQYFQFTGLTEEKMMEEFRPQAEKRIRTRLVLEAVVAAENIEVSDERLDEELKKMADSYQMEVEKLKEFMGDNEKKQMKEDIAVQEAVTLIADAAVEG
;
A
#
# COMPACT_ATOMS: atom_id res chain seq x y z
N LEU A 1 -23.81 4.16 17.28
CA LEU A 1 -24.33 3.97 15.93
C LEU A 1 -24.27 5.28 15.17
N THR A 2 -23.74 5.28 13.95
CA THR A 2 -23.79 6.43 13.04
C THR A 2 -24.81 6.15 11.96
N ILE A 3 -25.90 6.94 11.92
CA ILE A 3 -26.96 6.79 10.90
C ILE A 3 -26.38 7.11 9.52
N GLY A 4 -26.63 6.25 8.54
CA GLY A 4 -26.10 6.37 7.18
C GLY A 4 -24.71 5.77 6.99
N SER A 5 -24.12 5.14 8.01
CA SER A 5 -22.80 4.50 7.90
C SER A 5 -22.82 3.17 7.15
N GLY A 6 -24.00 2.50 7.09
CA GLY A 6 -24.13 1.15 6.55
C GLY A 6 -23.42 0.07 7.38
N SER A 7 -23.05 0.38 8.63
CA SER A 7 -22.31 -0.55 9.50
C SER A 7 -23.21 -1.60 10.15
N PHE A 8 -24.51 -1.38 10.12
CA PHE A 8 -25.51 -2.30 10.67
C PHE A 8 -26.26 -3.05 9.57
N ILE A 9 -27.08 -4.00 10.03
CA ILE A 9 -27.95 -4.80 9.15
C ILE A 9 -28.81 -3.87 8.29
N PRO A 10 -28.96 -4.12 6.97
CA PRO A 10 -29.78 -3.30 6.08
C PRO A 10 -31.18 -3.05 6.64
N GLY A 11 -31.63 -1.79 6.58
CA GLY A 11 -32.91 -1.37 7.11
C GLY A 11 -32.94 -1.06 8.61
N PHE A 12 -31.82 -1.24 9.33
CA PHE A 12 -31.77 -0.95 10.78
C PHE A 12 -31.62 0.54 11.04
N GLU A 13 -30.68 1.19 10.36
CA GLU A 13 -30.40 2.61 10.59
C GLU A 13 -31.56 3.51 10.13
N GLU A 14 -32.18 3.15 9.02
CA GLU A 14 -33.29 3.91 8.44
C GLU A 14 -34.55 3.94 9.36
N GLN A 15 -34.81 2.85 10.07
CA GLN A 15 -35.96 2.76 10.97
C GLN A 15 -35.75 3.55 12.28
N LEU A 16 -34.54 3.93 12.61
CA LEU A 16 -34.20 4.79 13.75
C LEU A 16 -34.34 6.29 13.42
N ILE A 17 -34.48 6.64 12.14
CA ILE A 17 -34.68 8.05 11.75
C ILE A 17 -36.03 8.54 12.27
N GLY A 18 -35.99 9.61 13.09
CA GLY A 18 -37.18 10.17 13.72
C GLY A 18 -37.53 9.55 15.08
N ALA A 19 -36.74 8.60 15.60
CA ALA A 19 -36.93 8.06 16.94
C ALA A 19 -36.71 9.14 18.01
N GLU A 20 -37.56 9.15 19.04
CA GLU A 20 -37.47 10.10 20.13
C GLU A 20 -36.55 9.60 21.26
N ILE A 21 -35.81 10.52 21.87
CA ILE A 21 -34.91 10.18 22.99
C ILE A 21 -35.76 9.67 24.16
N GLY A 22 -35.33 8.55 24.75
CA GLY A 22 -35.95 7.91 25.89
C GLY A 22 -37.18 7.05 25.60
N LYS A 23 -37.62 6.99 24.33
CA LYS A 23 -38.71 6.08 23.93
C LYS A 23 -38.17 4.82 23.29
N GLU A 24 -38.83 3.69 23.57
CA GLU A 24 -38.58 2.41 22.93
C GLU A 24 -39.14 2.43 21.49
N THR A 25 -38.30 2.12 20.51
CA THR A 25 -38.67 2.00 19.11
C THR A 25 -38.38 0.56 18.67
N GLU A 26 -39.33 -0.09 18.02
CA GLU A 26 -39.16 -1.42 17.47
C GLU A 26 -38.60 -1.33 16.04
N VAL A 27 -37.45 -1.98 15.82
CA VAL A 27 -36.78 -2.05 14.54
C VAL A 27 -36.87 -3.48 14.02
N ASN A 28 -37.52 -3.67 12.89
CA ASN A 28 -37.76 -4.97 12.28
C ASN A 28 -36.80 -5.17 11.10
N VAL A 29 -35.87 -6.11 11.19
CA VAL A 29 -34.89 -6.38 10.14
C VAL A 29 -34.75 -7.88 9.90
N THR A 30 -34.24 -8.21 8.73
CA THR A 30 -33.85 -9.58 8.39
C THR A 30 -32.33 -9.64 8.22
N PHE A 31 -31.68 -10.56 8.89
CA PHE A 31 -30.24 -10.77 8.74
C PHE A 31 -29.92 -11.20 7.30
N PRO A 32 -28.85 -10.68 6.69
CA PRO A 32 -28.37 -11.14 5.39
C PRO A 32 -28.13 -12.66 5.36
N GLU A 33 -28.27 -13.29 4.19
CA GLU A 33 -28.06 -14.73 4.05
C GLU A 33 -26.58 -15.12 4.25
N ASP A 34 -25.66 -14.20 3.98
CA ASP A 34 -24.22 -14.33 4.16
C ASP A 34 -23.70 -13.81 5.52
N TYR A 35 -24.61 -13.62 6.48
CA TYR A 35 -24.24 -13.12 7.80
C TYR A 35 -23.28 -14.08 8.50
N HIS A 36 -22.22 -13.53 9.12
CA HIS A 36 -21.13 -14.31 9.74
C HIS A 36 -21.60 -15.34 10.78
N ALA A 37 -22.69 -15.06 11.50
CA ALA A 37 -23.32 -16.00 12.43
C ALA A 37 -24.38 -16.82 11.69
N LYS A 38 -24.04 -18.04 11.32
CA LYS A 38 -24.90 -18.96 10.55
C LYS A 38 -26.26 -19.21 11.18
N ASP A 39 -26.33 -19.15 12.52
CA ASP A 39 -27.57 -19.34 13.27
C ASP A 39 -28.56 -18.20 13.12
N LEU A 40 -28.11 -17.03 12.65
CA LEU A 40 -28.92 -15.84 12.46
C LEU A 40 -29.17 -15.50 10.98
N ALA A 41 -28.36 -16.02 10.08
CA ALA A 41 -28.43 -15.78 8.64
C ALA A 41 -29.86 -16.04 8.11
N GLY A 42 -30.40 -15.07 7.36
CA GLY A 42 -31.72 -15.13 6.75
C GLY A 42 -32.89 -15.03 7.72
N LYS A 43 -32.67 -14.89 9.05
CA LYS A 43 -33.76 -14.82 10.05
C LYS A 43 -34.25 -13.40 10.28
N ALA A 44 -35.55 -13.24 10.40
CA ALA A 44 -36.17 -12.00 10.85
C ALA A 44 -35.94 -11.79 12.35
N ALA A 45 -35.64 -10.56 12.74
CA ALA A 45 -35.45 -10.16 14.13
C ALA A 45 -36.14 -8.81 14.41
N VAL A 46 -36.64 -8.65 15.62
CA VAL A 46 -37.20 -7.40 16.13
C VAL A 46 -36.29 -6.90 17.23
N PHE A 47 -35.73 -5.72 17.02
CA PHE A 47 -34.88 -5.05 18.02
C PHE A 47 -35.69 -3.97 18.72
N LYS A 48 -35.67 -4.01 20.05
CA LYS A 48 -36.22 -2.96 20.89
C LYS A 48 -35.11 -1.99 21.23
N CYS A 49 -35.15 -0.82 20.59
CA CYS A 49 -34.09 0.18 20.68
C CYS A 49 -34.55 1.38 21.47
N THR A 50 -33.75 1.83 22.42
CA THR A 50 -33.97 3.10 23.13
C THR A 50 -32.86 4.06 22.80
N VAL A 51 -33.17 5.19 22.20
CA VAL A 51 -32.19 6.25 21.91
C VAL A 51 -31.94 7.04 23.17
N HIS A 52 -30.72 7.03 23.67
CA HIS A 52 -30.33 7.77 24.88
C HIS A 52 -29.83 9.17 24.56
N GLU A 53 -29.12 9.34 23.46
CA GLU A 53 -28.50 10.60 23.08
C GLU A 53 -28.38 10.68 21.55
N ILE A 54 -28.58 11.87 21.01
CA ILE A 54 -28.36 12.16 19.58
C ILE A 54 -27.22 13.21 19.50
N LYS A 55 -26.13 12.84 18.84
CA LYS A 55 -25.02 13.73 18.55
C LYS A 55 -24.97 14.00 17.05
N ALA A 56 -24.98 15.27 16.68
CA ALA A 56 -24.70 15.69 15.31
C ALA A 56 -23.23 16.08 15.18
N LYS A 57 -22.62 15.73 14.05
CA LYS A 57 -21.27 16.21 13.74
C LYS A 57 -21.40 17.62 13.19
N GLU A 58 -20.98 18.60 13.97
CA GLU A 58 -20.82 19.97 13.50
C GLU A 58 -19.39 20.15 13.01
N LEU A 59 -19.26 20.65 11.78
CA LEU A 59 -17.97 21.00 11.22
C LEU A 59 -17.72 22.48 11.49
N PRO A 60 -16.49 22.88 11.87
CA PRO A 60 -16.14 24.28 11.98
C PRO A 60 -16.27 24.96 10.61
N GLU A 61 -16.46 26.27 10.62
CA GLU A 61 -16.38 27.06 9.38
C GLU A 61 -14.98 26.96 8.78
N LEU A 62 -14.94 26.94 7.45
CA LEU A 62 -13.67 26.91 6.74
C LEU A 62 -13.17 28.36 6.58
N ASP A 63 -12.53 28.84 7.61
CA ASP A 63 -11.92 30.18 7.69
C ASP A 63 -10.42 30.09 7.97
N ASP A 64 -9.76 31.24 8.07
CA ASP A 64 -8.31 31.31 8.29
C ASP A 64 -7.92 30.84 9.70
N GLU A 65 -8.83 30.94 10.68
CA GLU A 65 -8.61 30.40 12.04
C GLU A 65 -8.57 28.87 12.01
N PHE A 66 -9.53 28.24 11.33
CA PHE A 66 -9.52 26.80 11.12
C PHE A 66 -8.25 26.31 10.39
N VAL A 67 -7.79 27.09 9.38
CA VAL A 67 -6.58 26.72 8.65
C VAL A 67 -5.36 26.75 9.56
N SER A 68 -5.23 27.74 10.43
CA SER A 68 -4.14 27.84 11.40
C SER A 68 -4.12 26.66 12.40
N ASP A 69 -5.29 26.06 12.69
CA ASP A 69 -5.39 24.90 13.59
C ASP A 69 -4.99 23.57 12.92
N VAL A 70 -5.12 23.49 11.58
CA VAL A 70 -4.94 22.20 10.84
C VAL A 70 -3.71 22.19 9.93
N SER A 71 -3.04 23.32 9.76
CA SER A 71 -1.87 23.46 8.87
C SER A 71 -0.75 24.27 9.53
N ASP A 72 0.43 23.68 9.58
CA ASP A 72 1.66 24.36 10.06
C ASP A 72 2.29 25.26 8.95
N THR A 73 1.79 25.16 7.70
CA THR A 73 2.43 25.75 6.52
C THR A 73 1.57 26.81 5.82
N SER A 74 0.27 26.81 6.06
CA SER A 74 -0.69 27.73 5.43
C SER A 74 -1.42 28.56 6.48
N GLU A 75 -1.55 29.86 6.25
CA GLU A 75 -2.22 30.79 7.17
C GLU A 75 -3.61 31.21 6.67
N THR A 76 -3.94 30.95 5.41
CA THR A 76 -5.22 31.34 4.80
C THR A 76 -5.89 30.18 4.09
N VAL A 77 -7.23 30.23 3.98
CA VAL A 77 -8.02 29.21 3.27
C VAL A 77 -7.55 29.03 1.82
N ASP A 78 -7.23 30.11 1.12
CA ASP A 78 -6.81 30.01 -0.28
C ASP A 78 -5.40 29.39 -0.41
N ALA A 79 -4.48 29.73 0.49
CA ALA A 79 -3.16 29.10 0.56
C ALA A 79 -3.27 27.61 0.87
N TYR A 80 -4.11 27.24 1.83
CA TYR A 80 -4.34 25.83 2.19
C TYR A 80 -4.96 25.02 1.05
N LYS A 81 -5.96 25.59 0.36
CA LYS A 81 -6.54 24.95 -0.84
C LYS A 81 -5.50 24.75 -1.95
N ALA A 82 -4.62 25.74 -2.16
CA ALA A 82 -3.55 25.63 -3.15
C ALA A 82 -2.53 24.55 -2.77
N GLU A 83 -2.15 24.48 -1.50
CA GLU A 83 -1.26 23.44 -0.95
C GLU A 83 -1.86 22.04 -1.10
N VAL A 84 -3.10 21.84 -0.67
CA VAL A 84 -3.81 20.54 -0.78
C VAL A 84 -3.95 20.15 -2.26
N LYS A 85 -4.27 21.10 -3.14
CA LYS A 85 -4.34 20.84 -4.59
C LYS A 85 -2.99 20.42 -5.15
N ALA A 86 -1.90 21.06 -4.75
CA ALA A 86 -0.55 20.71 -5.18
C ALA A 86 -0.17 19.29 -4.70
N LYS A 87 -0.41 18.98 -3.43
CA LYS A 87 -0.16 17.64 -2.86
C LYS A 87 -0.96 16.55 -3.56
N ILE A 88 -2.24 16.80 -3.85
CA ILE A 88 -3.09 15.83 -4.57
C ILE A 88 -2.60 15.64 -6.00
N LYS A 89 -2.19 16.73 -6.68
CA LYS A 89 -1.66 16.68 -8.04
C LYS A 89 -0.38 15.85 -8.07
N GLU A 90 0.58 16.17 -7.23
CA GLU A 90 1.85 15.45 -7.12
C GLU A 90 1.64 13.96 -6.84
N ARG A 91 0.76 13.63 -5.87
CA ARG A 91 0.41 12.24 -5.58
C ARG A 91 -0.14 11.51 -6.81
N LYS A 92 -1.10 12.13 -7.52
CA LYS A 92 -1.70 11.52 -8.72
C LYS A 92 -0.72 11.38 -9.87
N GLU A 93 0.19 12.34 -10.03
CA GLU A 93 1.25 12.28 -11.06
C GLU A 93 2.22 11.12 -10.74
N ASN A 94 2.62 10.98 -9.48
CA ASN A 94 3.48 9.88 -9.03
C ASN A 94 2.79 8.51 -9.17
N GLU A 95 1.52 8.38 -8.74
CA GLU A 95 0.72 7.17 -8.92
C GLU A 95 0.55 6.82 -10.42
N GLY A 96 0.29 7.83 -11.26
CA GLY A 96 0.17 7.65 -12.70
C GLY A 96 1.49 7.21 -13.35
N LYS A 97 2.60 7.82 -12.93
CA LYS A 97 3.94 7.44 -13.38
C LYS A 97 4.25 6.00 -13.01
N GLN A 98 4.08 5.65 -11.74
CA GLN A 98 4.34 4.29 -11.25
C GLN A 98 3.50 3.24 -11.96
N LYS A 99 2.20 3.52 -12.15
CA LYS A 99 1.32 2.61 -12.88
C LYS A 99 1.78 2.41 -14.34
N ARG A 100 2.23 3.47 -15.02
CA ARG A 100 2.78 3.37 -16.37
C ARG A 100 4.05 2.54 -16.39
N GLU A 101 4.97 2.79 -15.46
CA GLU A 101 6.20 2.01 -15.29
C GLU A 101 5.90 0.52 -15.07
N ASP A 102 5.02 0.20 -14.11
CA ASP A 102 4.62 -1.18 -13.81
C ASP A 102 4.02 -1.89 -15.03
N GLN A 103 3.11 -1.23 -15.74
CA GLN A 103 2.45 -1.82 -16.92
C GLN A 103 3.44 -2.02 -18.08
N SER A 104 4.32 -1.07 -18.31
CA SER A 104 5.33 -1.16 -19.38
C SER A 104 6.34 -2.27 -19.11
N VAL A 105 6.80 -2.39 -17.87
CA VAL A 105 7.67 -3.49 -17.44
C VAL A 105 6.94 -4.84 -17.54
N GLU A 106 5.68 -4.91 -17.13
CA GLU A 106 4.89 -6.15 -17.21
C GLU A 106 4.74 -6.63 -18.66
N GLN A 107 4.53 -5.73 -19.61
CA GLN A 107 4.51 -6.06 -21.04
C GLN A 107 5.87 -6.51 -21.57
N ALA A 108 6.95 -5.85 -21.17
CA ALA A 108 8.31 -6.26 -21.53
C ALA A 108 8.63 -7.66 -21.01
N VAL A 109 8.26 -7.95 -19.76
CA VAL A 109 8.44 -9.26 -19.13
C VAL A 109 7.59 -10.34 -19.83
N ALA A 110 6.35 -10.02 -20.21
CA ALA A 110 5.46 -10.95 -20.93
C ALA A 110 6.02 -11.35 -22.31
N ASN A 111 6.73 -10.44 -22.96
CA ASN A 111 7.39 -10.70 -24.26
C ASN A 111 8.72 -11.45 -24.16
N ALA A 112 9.29 -11.56 -22.95
CA ALA A 112 10.58 -12.21 -22.74
C ALA A 112 10.43 -13.73 -22.58
N GLN A 113 11.31 -14.48 -23.22
CA GLN A 113 11.44 -15.93 -23.07
C GLN A 113 12.62 -16.24 -22.16
N ILE A 114 12.35 -16.71 -20.97
CA ILE A 114 13.36 -16.98 -19.94
C ILE A 114 13.04 -18.35 -19.33
N ASP A 115 14.05 -19.22 -19.27
CA ASP A 115 14.01 -20.45 -18.49
C ASP A 115 14.64 -20.20 -17.12
N ILE A 116 13.85 -20.28 -16.06
CA ILE A 116 14.30 -20.02 -14.69
C ILE A 116 14.42 -21.36 -13.97
N PRO A 117 15.63 -21.75 -13.54
CA PRO A 117 15.83 -23.00 -12.81
C PRO A 117 15.05 -23.03 -11.50
N GLU A 118 14.38 -24.15 -11.20
CA GLU A 118 13.61 -24.37 -9.96
C GLU A 118 14.37 -23.99 -8.68
N PRO A 119 15.68 -24.31 -8.52
CA PRO A 119 16.41 -23.92 -7.32
C PRO A 119 16.49 -22.40 -7.10
N MET A 120 16.43 -21.59 -8.16
CA MET A 120 16.38 -20.12 -8.03
C MET A 120 15.04 -19.67 -7.50
N ILE A 121 13.95 -20.27 -7.99
CA ILE A 121 12.59 -19.97 -7.52
C ILE A 121 12.47 -20.35 -6.05
N ASP A 122 12.94 -21.52 -5.65
CA ASP A 122 12.93 -22.00 -4.27
C ASP A 122 13.72 -21.07 -3.33
N LEU A 123 14.90 -20.64 -3.76
CA LEU A 123 15.73 -19.73 -2.97
C LEU A 123 15.01 -18.38 -2.78
N GLN A 124 14.48 -17.82 -3.86
CA GLN A 124 13.76 -16.55 -3.81
C GLN A 124 12.48 -16.65 -2.95
N ALA A 125 11.72 -17.73 -3.06
CA ALA A 125 10.54 -17.96 -2.25
C ALA A 125 10.87 -18.03 -0.75
N ARG A 126 11.98 -18.71 -0.39
CA ARG A 126 12.48 -18.74 1.00
C ARG A 126 12.88 -17.35 1.49
N GLN A 127 13.58 -16.56 0.69
CA GLN A 127 13.92 -15.19 1.06
C GLN A 127 12.67 -14.34 1.31
N MET A 128 11.64 -14.50 0.47
CA MET A 128 10.35 -13.81 0.66
C MET A 128 9.65 -14.26 1.94
N ALA A 129 9.71 -15.54 2.29
CA ALA A 129 9.19 -16.07 3.54
C ALA A 129 9.92 -15.50 4.76
N ASP A 130 11.25 -15.40 4.70
CA ASP A 130 12.07 -14.81 5.76
C ASP A 130 11.76 -13.32 5.95
N ASP A 131 11.58 -12.57 4.85
CA ASP A 131 11.20 -11.17 4.88
C ASP A 131 9.80 -10.97 5.45
N PHE A 132 8.88 -11.85 5.10
CA PHE A 132 7.53 -11.86 5.66
C PHE A 132 7.56 -12.15 7.18
N ALA A 133 8.31 -13.16 7.60
CA ALA A 133 8.48 -13.49 9.02
C ALA A 133 9.03 -12.30 9.82
N ARG A 134 10.06 -11.62 9.28
CA ARG A 134 10.62 -10.42 9.92
C ARG A 134 9.59 -9.31 10.07
N ARG A 135 8.75 -9.05 9.07
CA ARG A 135 7.69 -8.03 9.13
C ARG A 135 6.63 -8.37 10.19
N ILE A 136 6.21 -9.63 10.27
CA ILE A 136 5.26 -10.09 11.29
C ILE A 136 5.86 -9.92 12.69
N MET A 137 7.13 -10.27 12.87
CA MET A 137 7.83 -10.08 14.15
C MET A 137 7.92 -8.60 14.57
N GLN A 138 8.16 -7.70 13.62
CA GLN A 138 8.16 -6.25 13.88
C GLN A 138 6.79 -5.71 14.32
N GLN A 139 5.70 -6.38 13.91
CA GLN A 139 4.34 -6.08 14.35
C GLN A 139 3.99 -6.74 15.71
N GLY A 140 4.95 -7.39 16.35
CA GLY A 140 4.79 -7.99 17.69
C GLY A 140 4.15 -9.37 17.69
N MET A 141 4.07 -10.05 16.53
CA MET A 141 3.50 -11.39 16.41
C MET A 141 4.57 -12.37 15.91
N SER A 142 4.60 -13.61 16.44
CA SER A 142 5.43 -14.65 15.86
C SER A 142 4.77 -15.29 14.63
N LEU A 143 5.58 -15.89 13.75
CA LEU A 143 5.08 -16.59 12.57
C LEU A 143 4.15 -17.77 12.97
N GLU A 144 4.46 -18.45 14.08
CA GLU A 144 3.64 -19.53 14.61
C GLU A 144 2.26 -19.04 15.06
N GLN A 145 2.20 -17.89 15.77
CA GLN A 145 0.94 -17.25 16.16
C GLN A 145 0.14 -16.81 14.93
N TYR A 146 0.81 -16.29 13.91
CA TYR A 146 0.18 -15.93 12.65
C TYR A 146 -0.48 -17.12 11.97
N PHE A 147 0.23 -18.27 11.89
CA PHE A 147 -0.32 -19.51 11.33
C PHE A 147 -1.50 -20.05 12.13
N GLN A 148 -1.44 -20.00 13.46
CA GLN A 148 -2.56 -20.40 14.32
C GLN A 148 -3.78 -19.52 14.11
N PHE A 149 -3.59 -18.23 13.92
CA PHE A 149 -4.68 -17.27 13.75
C PHE A 149 -5.32 -17.33 12.35
N THR A 150 -4.51 -17.50 11.31
CA THR A 150 -4.98 -17.51 9.91
C THR A 150 -5.36 -18.90 9.40
N GLY A 151 -4.93 -19.97 10.06
CA GLY A 151 -5.07 -21.34 9.58
C GLY A 151 -4.16 -21.67 8.38
N LEU A 152 -3.20 -20.78 8.05
CA LEU A 152 -2.20 -21.03 7.02
C LEU A 152 -1.16 -22.02 7.55
N THR A 153 -0.51 -22.74 6.62
CA THR A 153 0.66 -23.57 6.92
C THR A 153 1.88 -23.03 6.19
N GLU A 154 3.07 -23.37 6.67
CA GLU A 154 4.32 -22.98 6.00
C GLU A 154 4.36 -23.47 4.54
N GLU A 155 3.88 -24.71 4.28
CA GLU A 155 3.81 -25.28 2.93
C GLU A 155 2.94 -24.43 2.00
N LYS A 156 1.73 -24.08 2.45
CA LYS A 156 0.82 -23.22 1.66
C LYS A 156 1.39 -21.83 1.42
N MET A 157 2.04 -21.27 2.43
CA MET A 157 2.72 -19.97 2.28
C MET A 157 3.83 -20.04 1.23
N MET A 158 4.61 -21.11 1.22
CA MET A 158 5.64 -21.35 0.21
C MET A 158 5.03 -21.54 -1.19
N GLU A 159 3.93 -22.30 -1.31
CA GLU A 159 3.21 -22.45 -2.57
C GLU A 159 2.71 -21.11 -3.13
N GLU A 160 2.22 -20.20 -2.27
CA GLU A 160 1.79 -18.85 -2.67
C GLU A 160 2.96 -17.94 -3.05
N PHE A 161 4.13 -18.11 -2.43
CA PHE A 161 5.30 -17.30 -2.75
C PHE A 161 6.02 -17.73 -4.03
N ARG A 162 5.95 -19.00 -4.44
CA ARG A 162 6.63 -19.49 -5.66
C ARG A 162 6.27 -18.71 -6.93
N PRO A 163 4.99 -18.48 -7.28
CA PRO A 163 4.64 -17.67 -8.46
C PRO A 163 5.14 -16.23 -8.38
N GLN A 164 5.11 -15.64 -7.18
CA GLN A 164 5.60 -14.30 -6.94
C GLN A 164 7.14 -14.24 -7.05
N ALA A 165 7.83 -15.25 -6.53
CA ALA A 165 9.28 -15.41 -6.64
C ALA A 165 9.71 -15.53 -8.11
N GLU A 166 9.04 -16.38 -8.89
CA GLU A 166 9.29 -16.52 -10.33
C GLU A 166 9.07 -15.19 -11.06
N LYS A 167 7.94 -14.50 -10.81
CA LYS A 167 7.67 -13.18 -11.39
C LYS A 167 8.78 -12.18 -11.04
N ARG A 168 9.22 -12.15 -9.79
CA ARG A 168 10.29 -11.24 -9.33
C ARG A 168 11.63 -11.51 -10.01
N ILE A 169 12.02 -12.78 -10.10
CA ILE A 169 13.26 -13.18 -10.80
C ILE A 169 13.17 -12.80 -12.28
N ARG A 170 12.07 -13.16 -12.94
CA ARG A 170 11.83 -12.87 -14.37
C ARG A 170 11.93 -11.37 -14.65
N THR A 171 11.25 -10.55 -13.84
CA THR A 171 11.30 -9.10 -13.97
C THR A 171 12.74 -8.58 -13.82
N ARG A 172 13.47 -9.04 -12.80
CA ARG A 172 14.84 -8.60 -12.59
C ARG A 172 15.77 -8.98 -13.75
N LEU A 173 15.69 -10.21 -14.24
CA LEU A 173 16.51 -10.67 -15.37
C LEU A 173 16.22 -9.91 -16.66
N VAL A 174 14.95 -9.57 -16.93
CA VAL A 174 14.58 -8.73 -18.09
C VAL A 174 15.20 -7.34 -17.95
N LEU A 175 15.07 -6.71 -16.81
CA LEU A 175 15.61 -5.37 -16.58
C LEU A 175 17.14 -5.35 -16.65
N GLU A 176 17.82 -6.33 -16.07
CA GLU A 176 19.26 -6.49 -16.17
C GLU A 176 19.71 -6.71 -17.64
N ALA A 177 18.95 -7.45 -18.43
CA ALA A 177 19.21 -7.61 -19.85
C ALA A 177 19.05 -6.29 -20.62
N VAL A 178 18.05 -5.48 -20.27
CA VAL A 178 17.86 -4.12 -20.83
C VAL A 178 19.03 -3.21 -20.44
N VAL A 179 19.45 -3.23 -19.17
CA VAL A 179 20.64 -2.48 -18.70
C VAL A 179 21.86 -2.81 -19.57
N ALA A 180 22.10 -4.11 -19.82
CA ALA A 180 23.23 -4.55 -20.62
C ALA A 180 23.09 -4.17 -22.10
N ALA A 181 21.89 -4.29 -22.69
CA ALA A 181 21.64 -4.00 -24.10
C ALA A 181 21.76 -2.51 -24.43
N GLU A 182 21.26 -1.66 -23.52
CA GLU A 182 21.26 -0.20 -23.68
C GLU A 182 22.52 0.46 -23.11
N ASN A 183 23.46 -0.33 -22.56
CA ASN A 183 24.67 0.14 -21.88
C ASN A 183 24.39 1.23 -20.84
N ILE A 184 23.43 0.98 -19.95
CA ILE A 184 23.09 1.90 -18.87
C ILE A 184 24.21 1.90 -17.83
N GLU A 185 24.95 2.99 -17.77
CA GLU A 185 26.06 3.19 -16.80
C GLU A 185 25.66 4.26 -15.79
N VAL A 186 25.72 3.91 -14.51
CA VAL A 186 25.43 4.84 -13.41
C VAL A 186 26.68 5.58 -13.00
N SER A 187 26.67 6.91 -13.19
CA SER A 187 27.79 7.77 -12.79
C SER A 187 27.90 7.86 -11.25
N ASP A 188 29.06 8.34 -10.77
CA ASP A 188 29.26 8.57 -9.33
C ASP A 188 28.36 9.69 -8.83
N GLU A 189 28.09 10.72 -9.65
CA GLU A 189 27.19 11.82 -9.33
C GLU A 189 25.74 11.29 -9.12
N ARG A 190 25.29 10.38 -9.97
CA ARG A 190 23.97 9.79 -9.86
C ARG A 190 23.84 8.89 -8.62
N LEU A 191 24.90 8.15 -8.28
CA LEU A 191 24.97 7.42 -7.01
C LEU A 191 24.90 8.38 -5.80
N ASP A 192 25.62 9.49 -5.86
CA ASP A 192 25.65 10.49 -4.80
C ASP A 192 24.29 11.16 -4.58
N GLU A 193 23.54 11.40 -5.64
CA GLU A 193 22.16 11.89 -5.55
C GLU A 193 21.24 10.90 -4.81
N GLU A 194 21.37 9.62 -5.09
CA GLU A 194 20.55 8.59 -4.43
C GLU A 194 20.94 8.41 -2.95
N LEU A 195 22.26 8.45 -2.68
CA LEU A 195 22.75 8.45 -1.30
C LEU A 195 22.27 9.64 -0.49
N LYS A 196 22.17 10.82 -1.13
CA LYS A 196 21.61 12.01 -0.50
C LYS A 196 20.13 11.84 -0.15
N LYS A 197 19.32 11.34 -1.07
CA LYS A 197 17.89 11.05 -0.80
C LYS A 197 17.71 10.05 0.34
N MET A 198 18.55 9.02 0.35
CA MET A 198 18.55 8.01 1.43
C MET A 198 18.93 8.64 2.77
N ALA A 199 19.99 9.44 2.82
CA ALA A 199 20.44 10.13 4.02
C ALA A 199 19.36 11.08 4.56
N ASP A 200 18.70 11.84 3.67
CA ASP A 200 17.57 12.72 4.03
C ASP A 200 16.40 11.92 4.65
N SER A 201 16.08 10.74 4.08
CA SER A 201 15.03 9.87 4.59
C SER A 201 15.33 9.30 5.99
N TYR A 202 16.60 9.03 6.28
CA TYR A 202 17.07 8.54 7.57
C TYR A 202 17.48 9.66 8.54
N GLN A 203 17.37 10.93 8.13
CA GLN A 203 17.84 12.10 8.91
C GLN A 203 19.31 11.97 9.31
N MET A 204 20.14 11.49 8.40
CA MET A 204 21.56 11.26 8.59
C MET A 204 22.39 12.18 7.67
N GLU A 205 23.65 12.41 8.04
CA GLU A 205 24.60 13.08 7.15
C GLU A 205 25.08 12.12 6.04
N VAL A 206 25.13 12.59 4.81
CA VAL A 206 25.53 11.78 3.64
C VAL A 206 26.90 11.17 3.80
N GLU A 207 27.85 11.92 4.39
CA GLU A 207 29.21 11.47 4.64
C GLU A 207 29.25 10.24 5.57
N LYS A 208 28.43 10.25 6.63
CA LYS A 208 28.31 9.08 7.52
C LYS A 208 27.76 7.87 6.78
N LEU A 209 26.74 8.05 5.93
CA LEU A 209 26.18 6.96 5.15
C LEU A 209 27.25 6.39 4.21
N LYS A 210 28.04 7.24 3.55
CA LYS A 210 29.14 6.82 2.66
C LYS A 210 30.25 6.06 3.39
N GLU A 211 30.52 6.39 4.64
CA GLU A 211 31.52 5.69 5.47
C GLU A 211 31.05 4.28 5.86
N PHE A 212 29.76 4.10 6.11
CA PHE A 212 29.19 2.79 6.42
C PHE A 212 29.09 1.87 5.21
N MET A 213 29.08 2.43 4.00
CA MET A 213 28.96 1.66 2.76
C MET A 213 30.35 1.28 2.22
N GLY A 214 30.57 -0.03 2.14
CA GLY A 214 31.72 -0.58 1.46
C GLY A 214 31.60 -0.51 -0.08
N ASP A 215 32.66 -0.91 -0.78
CA ASP A 215 32.67 -0.89 -2.25
C ASP A 215 31.64 -1.84 -2.86
N ASN A 216 31.36 -2.96 -2.19
CA ASN A 216 30.36 -3.92 -2.65
C ASN A 216 28.94 -3.35 -2.55
N GLU A 217 28.62 -2.66 -1.47
CA GLU A 217 27.33 -2.01 -1.28
C GLU A 217 27.11 -0.89 -2.29
N LYS A 218 28.14 -0.09 -2.58
CA LYS A 218 28.10 0.95 -3.62
C LYS A 218 27.89 0.35 -5.00
N LYS A 219 28.57 -0.77 -5.30
CA LYS A 219 28.39 -1.49 -6.57
C LYS A 219 26.96 -2.01 -6.70
N GLN A 220 26.45 -2.67 -5.67
CA GLN A 220 25.08 -3.18 -5.65
C GLN A 220 24.06 -2.04 -5.84
N MET A 221 24.28 -0.90 -5.19
CA MET A 221 23.43 0.26 -5.34
C MET A 221 23.46 0.82 -6.76
N LYS A 222 24.61 0.87 -7.41
CA LYS A 222 24.69 1.26 -8.83
C LYS A 222 23.92 0.28 -9.73
N GLU A 223 24.01 -1.02 -9.48
CA GLU A 223 23.23 -2.02 -10.20
C GLU A 223 21.72 -1.82 -10.02
N ASP A 224 21.27 -1.53 -8.80
CA ASP A 224 19.86 -1.27 -8.51
C ASP A 224 19.37 0.06 -9.14
N ILE A 225 20.21 1.09 -9.16
CA ILE A 225 19.92 2.35 -9.88
C ILE A 225 19.83 2.10 -11.40
N ALA A 226 20.75 1.33 -11.98
CA ALA A 226 20.70 0.99 -13.40
C ALA A 226 19.40 0.25 -13.78
N VAL A 227 18.97 -0.68 -12.93
CA VAL A 227 17.68 -1.38 -13.10
C VAL A 227 16.51 -0.39 -13.05
N GLN A 228 16.54 0.58 -12.13
CA GLN A 228 15.50 1.62 -12.07
C GLN A 228 15.50 2.54 -13.29
N GLU A 229 16.66 2.87 -13.83
CA GLU A 229 16.78 3.64 -15.07
C GLU A 229 16.29 2.84 -16.29
N ALA A 230 16.48 1.52 -16.32
CA ALA A 230 15.87 0.66 -17.32
C ALA A 230 14.34 0.65 -17.25
N VAL A 231 13.74 0.66 -16.05
CA VAL A 231 12.29 0.81 -15.88
C VAL A 231 11.80 2.12 -16.50
N THR A 232 12.47 3.23 -16.21
CA THR A 232 12.14 4.54 -16.75
C THR A 232 12.27 4.56 -18.27
N LEU A 233 13.36 4.00 -18.81
CA LEU A 233 13.59 3.91 -20.25
C LEU A 233 12.48 3.13 -20.98
N ILE A 234 12.07 1.98 -20.42
CA ILE A 234 10.97 1.18 -20.99
C ILE A 234 9.66 1.97 -20.95
N ALA A 235 9.38 2.65 -19.83
CA ALA A 235 8.15 3.42 -19.67
C ALA A 235 8.09 4.64 -20.59
N ASP A 236 9.23 5.31 -20.82
CA ASP A 236 9.31 6.48 -21.70
C ASP A 236 9.23 6.08 -23.20
N ALA A 237 9.68 4.88 -23.54
CA ALA A 237 9.55 4.33 -24.88
C ALA A 237 8.16 3.73 -25.15
N ALA A 238 7.34 3.51 -24.11
CA ALA A 238 6.01 2.94 -24.26
C ALA A 238 5.05 3.94 -24.94
N VAL A 239 4.31 3.45 -25.94
CA VAL A 239 3.27 4.20 -26.64
C VAL A 239 1.92 3.85 -26.01
N GLU A 240 1.19 4.87 -25.58
CA GLU A 240 -0.18 4.68 -25.11
C GLU A 240 -1.06 4.17 -26.27
N GLY A 241 -1.68 3.00 -26.07
CA GLY A 241 -2.55 2.37 -27.04
C GLY A 241 -4.03 2.69 -26.82
#